data_b5971bb4fd31473de0f6f300fadac134
#
_entry.id   b5971bb4fd31473de0f6f300fadac134
#
_cell.length_a   1.000
_cell.length_b   1.000
_cell.length_c   1.000
_cell.angle_alpha   90.00
_cell.angle_beta   90.00
_cell.angle_gamma   90.00
#
_symmetry.space_group_name_H-M   'P 1'
#
loop_
_entity.id
_entity.type
_entity.pdbx_description
1 polymer ?
#
loop_
_entity_poly.entity_id
_entity_poly.type
_entity_poly.pdbx_seq_one_letter_code
_entity_poly.pdbx_strand_id
1 'polypeptide(L)'
;MDKVRWAPKRVKGRLKEIRTHMGQFDFTIWTVVGPAADLDSYIEWRHECLYEKRSDKRQAMGLCFQGFEDHGPIIWLPKPPRTAEEIGTLAHEACHALVEMMDWMGTEIKRDTDEILCHGVGHIVSNVLAELRKR
;
A
#
# COMPACT_ATOMS: atom_id res chain seq x y z
N MET A 1 -9.57 -7.98 19.28
CA MET A 1 -9.27 -7.94 17.84
C MET A 1 -9.15 -9.36 17.33
N ASP A 2 -9.79 -9.64 16.26
CA ASP A 2 -9.83 -10.97 15.70
C ASP A 2 -8.52 -11.31 14.99
N LYS A 3 -7.76 -12.25 15.53
CA LYS A 3 -6.48 -12.69 14.95
C LYS A 3 -6.65 -13.33 13.57
N VAL A 4 -7.85 -13.79 13.24
CA VAL A 4 -8.15 -14.40 11.94
C VAL A 4 -7.95 -13.42 10.78
N ARG A 5 -8.05 -12.11 11.04
CA ARG A 5 -7.87 -11.07 10.03
C ARG A 5 -6.45 -10.93 9.54
N TRP A 6 -5.50 -11.34 10.36
CA TRP A 6 -4.09 -11.30 10.01
C TRP A 6 -3.61 -12.61 9.40
N ALA A 7 -4.42 -13.64 9.45
CA ALA A 7 -4.12 -14.87 8.76
C ALA A 7 -4.21 -14.64 7.25
N PRO A 8 -3.34 -15.25 6.44
CA PRO A 8 -3.44 -15.13 4.99
C PRO A 8 -4.78 -15.72 4.55
N LYS A 9 -5.76 -14.86 4.41
CA LYS A 9 -7.02 -15.23 3.78
C LYS A 9 -6.83 -15.17 2.28
N ARG A 10 -7.49 -16.10 1.60
CA ARG A 10 -7.54 -16.07 0.16
C ARG A 10 -8.16 -14.75 -0.28
N VAL A 11 -7.38 -13.88 -0.87
CA VAL A 11 -7.86 -12.63 -1.44
C VAL A 11 -8.76 -12.98 -2.61
N LYS A 12 -9.99 -12.46 -2.60
CA LYS A 12 -10.91 -12.68 -3.71
C LYS A 12 -10.37 -12.03 -4.98
N GLY A 13 -10.51 -12.73 -6.10
CA GLY A 13 -10.11 -12.22 -7.39
C GLY A 13 -8.66 -12.48 -7.71
N ARG A 14 -8.08 -11.62 -8.55
CA ARG A 14 -6.76 -11.78 -9.14
C ARG A 14 -5.71 -10.85 -8.53
N LEU A 15 -5.99 -10.28 -7.37
CA LEU A 15 -5.08 -9.37 -6.71
C LEU A 15 -3.98 -10.14 -5.98
N LYS A 16 -2.74 -9.73 -6.21
CA LYS A 16 -1.60 -10.20 -5.43
C LYS A 16 -1.34 -9.20 -4.31
N GLU A 17 -1.34 -9.69 -3.08
CA GLU A 17 -1.12 -8.88 -1.88
C GLU A 17 0.34 -8.97 -1.45
N ILE A 18 0.94 -7.82 -1.18
CA ILE A 18 2.30 -7.73 -0.66
C ILE A 18 2.27 -6.90 0.61
N ARG A 19 2.77 -7.49 1.68
CA ARG A 19 2.88 -6.82 2.96
C ARG A 19 4.26 -6.21 3.09
N THR A 20 4.33 -4.92 3.38
CA THR A 20 5.57 -4.25 3.75
C THR A 20 5.47 -3.81 5.21
N HIS A 21 6.25 -4.45 6.05
CA HIS A 21 6.28 -4.12 7.48
C HIS A 21 7.39 -3.13 7.76
N MET A 22 7.02 -2.01 8.37
CA MET A 22 7.94 -0.96 8.78
C MET A 22 8.36 -1.25 10.23
N GLY A 23 9.26 -2.22 10.40
CA GLY A 23 9.54 -2.89 11.66
C GLY A 23 9.76 -2.01 12.88
N GLN A 24 10.58 -0.97 12.75
CA GLN A 24 10.89 -0.10 13.88
C GLN A 24 9.73 0.81 14.30
N PHE A 25 8.72 0.95 13.44
CA PHE A 25 7.53 1.78 13.71
C PHE A 25 6.29 0.96 13.98
N ASP A 26 6.38 -0.36 13.87
CA ASP A 26 5.26 -1.30 13.98
C ASP A 26 4.07 -0.87 13.11
N PHE A 27 4.35 -0.56 11.86
CA PHE A 27 3.38 -0.07 10.89
C PHE A 27 3.44 -0.94 9.64
N THR A 28 2.29 -1.32 9.12
CA THR A 28 2.20 -2.16 7.93
C THR A 28 1.56 -1.39 6.78
N ILE A 29 2.19 -1.47 5.62
CA ILE A 29 1.68 -0.90 4.37
C ILE A 29 1.41 -2.07 3.43
N TRP A 30 0.20 -2.10 2.87
CA TRP A 30 -0.22 -3.13 1.96
C TRP A 30 -0.11 -2.64 0.53
N THR A 31 0.47 -3.46 -0.34
CA THR A 31 0.48 -3.20 -1.79
C THR A 31 -0.26 -4.33 -2.47
N VAL A 32 -1.25 -3.98 -3.28
CA VAL A 32 -2.03 -4.95 -4.04
C VAL A 32 -1.88 -4.67 -5.52
N VAL A 33 -1.66 -5.73 -6.28
CA VAL A 33 -1.39 -5.65 -7.71
C VAL A 33 -2.42 -6.49 -8.45
N GLY A 34 -3.14 -5.88 -9.36
CA GLY A 34 -4.12 -6.58 -10.19
C GLY A 34 -5.28 -5.71 -10.64
N PRO A 35 -6.33 -6.35 -11.18
CA PRO A 35 -7.42 -5.62 -11.84
C PRO A 35 -8.21 -4.70 -10.89
N ALA A 36 -8.56 -3.53 -11.38
CA ALA A 36 -9.39 -2.57 -10.65
C ALA A 36 -10.74 -3.16 -10.23
N ALA A 37 -11.25 -4.10 -11.01
CA ALA A 37 -12.56 -4.73 -10.73
C ALA A 37 -12.58 -5.46 -9.37
N ASP A 38 -11.44 -5.94 -8.90
CA ASP A 38 -11.35 -6.68 -7.64
C ASP A 38 -10.99 -5.79 -6.45
N LEU A 39 -10.68 -4.53 -6.70
CA LEU A 39 -10.13 -3.63 -5.69
C LEU A 39 -11.14 -3.22 -4.61
N ASP A 40 -12.37 -2.95 -5.00
CA ASP A 40 -13.40 -2.50 -4.05
C ASP A 40 -13.65 -3.54 -2.96
N SER A 41 -13.82 -4.80 -3.38
CA SER A 41 -14.01 -5.90 -2.43
C SER A 41 -12.81 -6.10 -1.52
N TYR A 42 -11.60 -5.93 -2.07
CA TYR A 42 -10.38 -6.03 -1.29
C TYR A 42 -10.32 -4.97 -0.20
N ILE A 43 -10.61 -3.71 -0.53
CA ILE A 43 -10.54 -2.62 0.45
C ILE A 43 -11.60 -2.79 1.54
N GLU A 44 -12.81 -3.17 1.17
CA GLU A 44 -13.87 -3.46 2.13
C GLU A 44 -13.47 -4.58 3.08
N TRP A 45 -12.87 -5.64 2.53
CA TRP A 45 -12.39 -6.76 3.35
C TRP A 45 -11.23 -6.37 4.26
N ARG A 46 -10.23 -5.64 3.72
CA ARG A 46 -9.02 -5.29 4.49
C ARG A 46 -9.33 -4.27 5.59
N HIS A 47 -10.11 -3.25 5.27
CA HIS A 47 -10.46 -2.21 6.21
C HIS A 47 -11.74 -2.49 7.01
N GLU A 48 -12.49 -3.51 6.61
CA GLU A 48 -13.76 -3.89 7.27
C GLU A 48 -14.77 -2.78 7.34
N CYS A 49 -14.73 -1.91 6.36
CA CYS A 49 -15.66 -0.81 6.25
C CYS A 49 -16.02 -0.62 4.79
N LEU A 50 -17.21 -0.10 4.58
CA LEU A 50 -17.59 0.36 3.25
C LEU A 50 -16.80 1.63 2.96
N TYR A 51 -16.28 1.73 1.76
CA TYR A 51 -15.64 2.95 1.32
C TYR A 51 -16.30 3.46 0.04
N GLU A 52 -16.16 4.74 -0.20
CA GLU A 52 -16.69 5.35 -1.40
C GLU A 52 -15.87 4.91 -2.62
N LYS A 53 -16.56 4.35 -3.61
CA LYS A 53 -15.91 3.87 -4.83
C LYS A 53 -15.38 5.05 -5.64
N ARG A 54 -14.12 4.99 -6.00
CA ARG A 54 -13.50 6.02 -6.83
C ARG A 54 -13.75 5.70 -8.29
N SER A 55 -14.29 6.67 -9.01
CA SER A 55 -14.55 6.55 -10.45
C SER A 55 -13.27 6.61 -11.28
N ASP A 56 -12.21 7.22 -10.74
CA ASP A 56 -10.93 7.42 -11.43
C ASP A 56 -10.03 6.19 -11.45
N LYS A 57 -10.30 5.16 -10.64
CA LYS A 57 -9.39 4.01 -10.51
C LYS A 57 -9.17 3.24 -11.81
N ARG A 58 -10.15 3.23 -12.72
CA ARG A 58 -10.03 2.51 -13.99
C ARG A 58 -8.98 3.11 -14.91
N GLN A 59 -8.72 4.41 -14.78
CA GLN A 59 -7.77 5.15 -15.60
C GLN A 59 -6.49 5.46 -14.84
N ALA A 60 -6.46 5.19 -13.54
CA ALA A 60 -5.30 5.47 -12.72
C ALA A 60 -4.19 4.45 -12.97
N MET A 61 -2.95 4.91 -12.94
CA MET A 61 -1.77 4.07 -13.03
C MET A 61 -1.36 3.49 -11.67
N GLY A 62 -1.92 4.00 -10.60
CA GLY A 62 -1.74 3.56 -9.24
C GLY A 62 -2.51 4.47 -8.31
N LEU A 63 -2.82 3.98 -7.13
CA LEU A 63 -3.56 4.75 -6.12
C LEU A 63 -3.03 4.37 -4.74
N CYS A 64 -3.15 5.31 -3.80
CA CYS A 64 -2.94 5.03 -2.39
C CYS A 64 -4.22 5.36 -1.64
N PHE A 65 -4.75 4.37 -0.92
CA PHE A 65 -5.93 4.51 -0.10
C PHE A 65 -5.51 4.70 1.35
N GLN A 66 -6.08 5.71 1.99
CA GLN A 66 -5.80 6.03 3.38
C GLN A 66 -6.18 4.86 4.29
N GLY A 67 -5.36 4.62 5.31
CA GLY A 67 -5.66 3.63 6.34
C GLY A 67 -6.83 4.08 7.22
N PHE A 68 -7.44 3.11 7.90
CA PHE A 68 -8.57 3.36 8.78
C PHE A 68 -8.34 2.62 10.10
N GLU A 69 -8.42 3.33 11.21
CA GLU A 69 -8.16 2.79 12.55
C GLU A 69 -6.79 2.09 12.64
N ASP A 70 -6.78 0.79 12.92
CA ASP A 70 -5.56 -0.01 13.05
C ASP A 70 -5.05 -0.56 11.71
N HIS A 71 -5.71 -0.20 10.61
CA HIS A 71 -5.35 -0.69 9.28
C HIS A 71 -4.51 0.34 8.55
N GLY A 72 -3.35 -0.07 8.09
CA GLY A 72 -2.44 0.80 7.34
C GLY A 72 -2.95 1.11 5.94
N PRO A 73 -2.26 2.02 5.24
CA PRO A 73 -2.65 2.38 3.88
C PRO A 73 -2.50 1.22 2.91
N ILE A 74 -3.25 1.29 1.82
CA ILE A 74 -3.22 0.31 0.75
C ILE A 74 -2.77 1.01 -0.52
N ILE A 75 -1.67 0.53 -1.10
CA ILE A 75 -1.21 0.95 -2.41
C ILE A 75 -1.77 -0.05 -3.43
N TRP A 76 -2.40 0.46 -4.48
CA TRP A 76 -2.86 -0.37 -5.57
C TRP A 76 -2.13 -0.05 -6.85
N LEU A 77 -1.73 -1.11 -7.58
CA LEU A 77 -1.14 -1.03 -8.91
C LEU A 77 -1.94 -1.95 -9.84
N PRO A 78 -2.27 -1.50 -11.06
CA PRO A 78 -3.07 -2.32 -11.97
C PRO A 78 -2.33 -3.56 -12.49
N LYS A 79 -1.00 -3.51 -12.50
CA LYS A 79 -0.13 -4.59 -12.96
C LYS A 79 1.25 -4.47 -12.31
N PRO A 80 2.06 -5.53 -12.31
CA PRO A 80 3.43 -5.43 -11.82
C PRO A 80 4.21 -4.34 -12.55
N PRO A 81 4.87 -3.42 -11.82
CA PRO A 81 5.64 -2.35 -12.46
C PRO A 81 6.90 -2.91 -13.13
N ARG A 82 7.06 -2.62 -14.41
CA ARG A 82 8.20 -3.10 -15.21
C ARG A 82 8.96 -1.98 -15.88
N THR A 83 8.26 -0.91 -16.27
CA THR A 83 8.90 0.24 -16.90
C THR A 83 9.37 1.23 -15.84
N ALA A 84 10.27 2.12 -16.22
CA ALA A 84 10.72 3.19 -15.34
C ALA A 84 9.55 4.05 -14.86
N GLU A 85 8.60 4.33 -15.75
CA GLU A 85 7.41 5.12 -15.41
C GLU A 85 6.54 4.41 -14.39
N GLU A 86 6.33 3.12 -14.57
CA GLU A 86 5.54 2.30 -13.63
C GLU A 86 6.20 2.19 -12.27
N ILE A 87 7.52 2.04 -12.23
CA ILE A 87 8.28 2.04 -10.97
C ILE A 87 8.19 3.40 -10.30
N GLY A 88 8.25 4.49 -11.09
CA GLY A 88 8.05 5.83 -10.58
C GLY A 88 6.67 6.01 -9.94
N THR A 89 5.63 5.43 -10.53
CA THR A 89 4.28 5.43 -9.97
C THR A 89 4.24 4.71 -8.61
N LEU A 90 4.90 3.55 -8.51
CA LEU A 90 5.00 2.86 -7.23
C LEU A 90 5.67 3.74 -6.17
N ALA A 91 6.76 4.40 -6.52
CA ALA A 91 7.45 5.31 -5.59
C ALA A 91 6.55 6.49 -5.19
N HIS A 92 5.78 7.02 -6.11
CA HIS A 92 4.83 8.11 -5.84
C HIS A 92 3.77 7.67 -4.81
N GLU A 93 3.17 6.50 -5.02
CA GLU A 93 2.16 5.99 -4.10
C GLU A 93 2.78 5.58 -2.76
N ALA A 94 4.00 5.06 -2.76
CA ALA A 94 4.74 4.78 -1.54
C ALA A 94 4.98 6.05 -0.72
N CYS A 95 5.24 7.17 -1.39
CA CYS A 95 5.41 8.46 -0.73
C CYS A 95 4.12 8.86 0.02
N HIS A 96 2.96 8.71 -0.61
CA HIS A 96 1.68 8.98 0.06
C HIS A 96 1.49 8.10 1.30
N ALA A 97 1.83 6.82 1.19
CA ALA A 97 1.72 5.89 2.32
C ALA A 97 2.63 6.29 3.49
N LEU A 98 3.85 6.75 3.18
CA LEU A 98 4.80 7.19 4.20
C LEU A 98 4.38 8.50 4.85
N VAL A 99 3.84 9.43 4.08
CA VAL A 99 3.30 10.68 4.63
C VAL A 99 2.19 10.37 5.64
N GLU A 100 1.30 9.43 5.30
CA GLU A 100 0.25 8.99 6.21
C GLU A 100 0.84 8.35 7.47
N MET A 101 1.85 7.50 7.33
CA MET A 101 2.51 6.88 8.47
C MET A 101 3.13 7.92 9.41
N MET A 102 3.82 8.90 8.86
CA MET A 102 4.43 9.97 9.65
C MET A 102 3.39 10.82 10.37
N ASP A 103 2.28 11.11 9.70
CA ASP A 103 1.16 11.81 10.30
C ASP A 103 0.55 11.01 11.46
N TRP A 104 0.34 9.72 11.26
CA TRP A 104 -0.15 8.82 12.30
C TRP A 104 0.79 8.78 13.52
N MET A 105 2.10 8.84 13.28
CA MET A 105 3.11 8.88 14.37
C MET A 105 3.23 10.26 15.02
N GLY A 106 2.56 11.28 14.49
CA GLY A 106 2.69 12.64 14.96
C GLY A 106 4.03 13.28 14.59
N THR A 107 4.68 12.80 13.54
CA THR A 107 5.99 13.29 13.10
C THR A 107 5.82 14.19 11.88
N GLU A 108 6.27 15.42 11.99
CA GLU A 108 6.28 16.34 10.85
C GLU A 108 7.41 16.00 9.88
N ILE A 109 7.15 16.24 8.59
CA ILE A 109 8.18 16.10 7.56
C ILE A 109 9.03 17.35 7.56
N LYS A 110 10.26 17.22 8.04
CA LYS A 110 11.24 18.31 8.12
C LYS A 110 12.60 17.78 7.70
N ARG A 111 13.57 18.68 7.67
CA ARG A 111 14.93 18.33 7.30
C ARG A 111 15.56 17.27 8.20
N ASP A 112 15.22 17.26 9.49
CA ASP A 112 15.74 16.29 10.45
C ASP A 112 14.94 14.99 10.51
N THR A 113 13.78 14.95 9.85
CA THR A 113 12.90 13.75 9.79
C THR A 113 12.70 13.22 8.39
N ASP A 114 13.25 13.86 7.37
CA ASP A 114 13.06 13.45 5.98
C ASP A 114 13.69 12.09 5.66
N GLU A 115 14.68 11.64 6.43
CA GLU A 115 15.27 10.33 6.28
C GLU A 115 14.26 9.20 6.50
N ILE A 116 13.28 9.41 7.39
CA ILE A 116 12.21 8.45 7.61
C ILE A 116 11.43 8.26 6.30
N LEU A 117 11.09 9.35 5.65
CA LEU A 117 10.36 9.34 4.37
C LEU A 117 11.21 8.66 3.28
N CYS A 118 12.46 9.09 3.13
CA CYS A 118 13.33 8.60 2.07
C CYS A 118 13.64 7.11 2.21
N HIS A 119 14.01 6.68 3.41
CA HIS A 119 14.27 5.25 3.66
C HIS A 119 13.01 4.42 3.53
N GLY A 120 11.87 4.95 4.00
CA GLY A 120 10.60 4.24 3.91
C GLY A 120 10.15 4.00 2.48
N VAL A 121 10.25 5.01 1.63
CA VAL A 121 9.92 4.87 0.21
C VAL A 121 10.82 3.82 -0.43
N GLY A 122 12.13 3.89 -0.20
CA GLY A 122 13.07 2.91 -0.72
C GLY A 122 12.77 1.49 -0.24
N HIS A 123 12.42 1.33 1.02
CA HIS A 123 12.06 0.03 1.58
C HIS A 123 10.81 -0.55 0.93
N ILE A 124 9.75 0.25 0.75
CA ILE A 124 8.52 -0.20 0.10
C ILE A 124 8.81 -0.63 -1.33
N VAL A 125 9.49 0.20 -2.10
CA VAL A 125 9.80 -0.08 -3.51
C VAL A 125 10.63 -1.36 -3.61
N SER A 126 11.68 -1.50 -2.82
CA SER A 126 12.54 -2.68 -2.82
C SER A 126 11.78 -3.94 -2.46
N ASN A 127 10.96 -3.88 -1.41
CA ASN A 127 10.20 -5.04 -0.95
C ASN A 127 9.16 -5.47 -1.99
N VAL A 128 8.42 -4.52 -2.54
CA VAL A 128 7.39 -4.82 -3.54
C VAL A 128 8.02 -5.44 -4.79
N LEU A 129 9.09 -4.85 -5.31
CA LEU A 129 9.75 -5.41 -6.49
C LEU A 129 10.34 -6.79 -6.22
N ALA A 130 10.94 -7.00 -5.05
CA ALA A 130 11.49 -8.30 -4.68
C ALA A 130 10.39 -9.37 -4.60
N GLU A 131 9.28 -9.04 -3.96
CA GLU A 131 8.15 -9.98 -3.82
C GLU A 131 7.50 -10.30 -5.17
N LEU A 132 7.40 -9.32 -6.07
CA LEU A 132 6.83 -9.54 -7.39
C LEU A 132 7.71 -10.40 -8.30
N ARG A 133 9.02 -10.47 -8.02
CA ARG A 133 9.96 -11.31 -8.78
C ARG A 133 9.98 -12.76 -8.32
N LYS A 134 9.43 -13.05 -7.14
CA LYS A 134 9.29 -14.42 -6.65
C LYS A 134 8.25 -15.17 -7.47
N ARG A 135 8.52 -16.41 -7.76
CA ARG A 135 7.60 -17.29 -8.49
C ARG A 135 6.81 -18.16 -7.53
#